data_1115b865e0ab8d025662c2a101be3f7b
#
_entry.id   1115b865e0ab8d025662c2a101be3f7b
#
_cell.length_a   1.000
_cell.length_b   1.000
_cell.length_c   1.000
_cell.angle_alpha   90.00
_cell.angle_beta   90.00
_cell.angle_gamma   90.00
#
_symmetry.space_group_name_H-M   'P 1'
#
loop_
_entity.id
_entity.type
_entity.pdbx_description
1 polymer ?
#
loop_
_entity_poly.entity_id
_entity_poly.type
_entity_poly.pdbx_seq_one_letter_code
_entity_poly.pdbx_strand_id
1 'polypeptide(L)'
;YFRGLSWALHRSADTVSEKTETVCFPRDGFMLDCSRNSVFTTETVKAMIRKLARIGMNLLMLYTEETYEVPGEPYFGIYRGRYSREEIREMDDYAQIFGIELVPCIQTLAHLRNALKWPLGKDIKDTEDILMVGEEKVYDFIEELLVAVKDSFSTRRVHLGMDEAAQLGLGEYLKKNGYRESAKLMKEHSARVFAICQKL
;
A
#
# COMPACT_ATOMS: atom_id res chain seq x y z
N TYR A 1 23.00 -9.37 -6.34
CA TYR A 1 23.23 -10.43 -7.32
C TYR A 1 22.82 -9.99 -8.72
N PHE A 2 21.54 -9.71 -9.00
CA PHE A 2 21.03 -9.39 -10.36
C PHE A 2 21.65 -8.12 -10.96
N ARG A 3 21.95 -7.09 -10.16
CA ARG A 3 22.70 -5.91 -10.61
C ARG A 3 24.11 -6.29 -11.07
N GLY A 4 24.82 -7.11 -10.31
CA GLY A 4 26.15 -7.58 -10.68
C GLY A 4 26.13 -8.45 -11.93
N LEU A 5 25.15 -9.35 -12.05
CA LEU A 5 24.94 -10.15 -13.25
C LEU A 5 24.63 -9.27 -14.48
N SER A 6 23.74 -8.28 -14.34
CA SER A 6 23.43 -7.33 -15.41
C SER A 6 24.69 -6.58 -15.85
N TRP A 7 25.51 -6.10 -14.91
CA TRP A 7 26.77 -5.45 -15.22
C TRP A 7 27.72 -6.38 -15.97
N ALA A 8 27.91 -7.63 -15.50
CA ALA A 8 28.80 -8.59 -16.13
C ALA A 8 28.42 -8.94 -17.56
N LEU A 9 27.11 -9.05 -17.85
CA LEU A 9 26.59 -9.39 -19.18
C LEU A 9 26.71 -8.24 -20.20
N HIS A 10 26.77 -6.99 -19.75
CA HIS A 10 26.77 -5.81 -20.62
C HIS A 10 28.14 -5.13 -20.76
N ARG A 11 29.18 -5.66 -20.14
CA ARG A 11 30.53 -5.11 -20.28
C ARG A 11 31.19 -5.59 -21.58
N SER A 12 32.07 -4.75 -22.17
CA SER A 12 32.97 -5.18 -23.24
C SER A 12 34.12 -6.03 -22.67
N ALA A 13 34.68 -6.93 -23.48
CA ALA A 13 35.74 -7.86 -23.07
C ALA A 13 37.01 -7.19 -22.52
N ASP A 14 37.22 -5.92 -22.87
CA ASP A 14 38.46 -5.16 -22.54
C ASP A 14 38.34 -4.31 -21.27
N THR A 15 37.24 -4.44 -20.50
CA THR A 15 37.00 -3.61 -19.32
C THR A 15 37.22 -4.37 -18.01
N VAL A 16 37.50 -3.60 -16.96
CA VAL A 16 37.82 -3.95 -15.58
C VAL A 16 37.23 -5.29 -15.12
N SER A 17 38.07 -6.15 -14.54
CA SER A 17 37.70 -7.48 -14.02
C SER A 17 36.93 -7.44 -12.68
N GLU A 18 36.99 -6.31 -11.97
CA GLU A 18 36.42 -6.15 -10.63
C GLU A 18 35.70 -4.80 -10.50
N LYS A 19 34.54 -4.82 -9.86
CA LYS A 19 33.78 -3.61 -9.48
C LYS A 19 33.27 -3.77 -8.06
N THR A 20 33.65 -2.82 -7.19
CA THR A 20 33.14 -2.72 -5.84
C THR A 20 32.17 -1.55 -5.73
N GLU A 21 31.00 -1.80 -5.17
CA GLU A 21 30.00 -0.77 -4.86
C GLU A 21 29.64 -0.84 -3.39
N THR A 22 29.55 0.31 -2.73
CA THR A 22 29.10 0.41 -1.35
C THR A 22 27.61 0.75 -1.33
N VAL A 23 26.82 -0.04 -0.62
CA VAL A 23 25.40 0.20 -0.45
C VAL A 23 25.20 1.30 0.57
N CYS A 24 24.62 2.43 0.15
CA CYS A 24 24.34 3.56 1.04
C CYS A 24 23.05 3.35 1.88
N PHE A 25 22.07 2.67 1.31
CA PHE A 25 20.77 2.41 1.94
C PHE A 25 20.52 0.89 1.96
N PRO A 26 20.13 0.33 3.10
CA PRO A 26 19.82 -1.10 3.19
C PRO A 26 18.56 -1.48 2.41
N ARG A 27 17.70 -0.52 2.16
CA ARG A 27 16.52 -0.63 1.30
C ARG A 27 16.47 0.51 0.33
N ASP A 28 16.31 0.16 -0.93
CA ASP A 28 16.16 1.09 -2.05
C ASP A 28 15.08 0.54 -2.96
N GLY A 29 14.10 1.35 -3.32
CA GLY A 29 12.92 0.85 -3.99
C GLY A 29 12.11 1.89 -4.72
N PHE A 30 10.97 1.43 -5.20
CA PHE A 30 10.03 2.20 -6.01
C PHE A 30 8.61 1.99 -5.48
N MET A 31 7.79 3.04 -5.53
CA MET A 31 6.35 2.95 -5.28
C MET A 31 5.61 3.02 -6.62
N LEU A 32 4.85 1.97 -6.92
CA LEU A 32 4.04 1.85 -8.12
C LEU A 32 2.59 2.21 -7.79
N ASP A 33 2.08 3.26 -8.41
CA ASP A 33 0.68 3.67 -8.25
C ASP A 33 -0.24 2.75 -9.06
N CYS A 34 -1.05 1.97 -8.36
CA CYS A 34 -2.02 1.01 -8.92
C CYS A 34 -3.47 1.48 -8.74
N SER A 35 -3.71 2.76 -8.45
CA SER A 35 -5.05 3.26 -8.12
C SER A 35 -5.55 4.41 -8.99
N ARG A 36 -4.72 5.42 -9.27
CA ARG A 36 -5.19 6.69 -9.82
C ARG A 36 -5.63 6.64 -11.28
N ASN A 37 -4.87 5.98 -12.14
CA ASN A 37 -5.20 5.88 -13.57
C ASN A 37 -5.75 4.50 -13.93
N SER A 38 -4.96 3.47 -13.64
CA SER A 38 -5.32 2.07 -13.91
C SER A 38 -4.59 1.14 -12.94
N VAL A 39 -5.13 -0.07 -12.79
CA VAL A 39 -4.44 -1.17 -12.13
C VAL A 39 -3.58 -1.88 -13.15
N PHE A 40 -2.29 -2.06 -12.86
CA PHE A 40 -1.38 -2.80 -13.74
C PHE A 40 -1.70 -4.29 -13.71
N THR A 41 -1.55 -4.95 -14.84
CA THR A 41 -1.64 -6.42 -14.87
C THR A 41 -0.49 -7.05 -14.06
N THR A 42 -0.70 -8.24 -13.54
CA THR A 42 0.34 -9.01 -12.83
C THR A 42 1.63 -9.13 -13.66
N GLU A 43 1.51 -9.36 -14.98
CA GLU A 43 2.64 -9.43 -15.89
C GLU A 43 3.41 -8.10 -16.01
N THR A 44 2.72 -6.96 -15.96
CA THR A 44 3.37 -5.65 -15.95
C THR A 44 4.14 -5.42 -14.65
N VAL A 45 3.56 -5.79 -13.51
CA VAL A 45 4.24 -5.72 -12.21
C VAL A 45 5.47 -6.63 -12.18
N LYS A 46 5.37 -7.87 -12.68
CA LYS A 46 6.51 -8.79 -12.82
C LYS A 46 7.62 -8.22 -13.74
N ALA A 47 7.22 -7.56 -14.83
CA ALA A 47 8.20 -6.88 -15.69
C ALA A 47 8.92 -5.74 -14.95
N MET A 48 8.20 -4.99 -14.10
CA MET A 48 8.80 -3.96 -13.25
C MET A 48 9.76 -4.58 -12.23
N ILE A 49 9.38 -5.66 -11.56
CA ILE A 49 10.25 -6.41 -10.63
C ILE A 49 11.58 -6.78 -11.30
N ARG A 50 11.55 -7.33 -12.52
CA ARG A 50 12.78 -7.66 -13.26
C ARG A 50 13.65 -6.43 -13.54
N LYS A 51 13.03 -5.29 -13.88
CA LYS A 51 13.78 -4.04 -14.12
C LYS A 51 14.43 -3.53 -12.84
N LEU A 52 13.71 -3.51 -11.73
CA LEU A 52 14.22 -3.08 -10.42
C LEU A 52 15.37 -3.96 -9.95
N ALA A 53 15.26 -5.28 -10.09
CA ALA A 53 16.34 -6.20 -9.78
C ALA A 53 17.63 -5.91 -10.57
N ARG A 54 17.51 -5.59 -11.87
CA ARG A 54 18.67 -5.28 -12.73
C ARG A 54 19.39 -4.01 -12.32
N ILE A 55 18.70 -3.01 -11.77
CA ILE A 55 19.31 -1.76 -11.27
C ILE A 55 19.71 -1.85 -9.79
N GLY A 56 19.41 -2.96 -9.13
CA GLY A 56 19.85 -3.24 -7.76
C GLY A 56 18.89 -2.80 -6.67
N MET A 57 17.68 -2.40 -7.01
CA MET A 57 16.62 -2.13 -6.03
C MET A 57 16.12 -3.44 -5.40
N ASN A 58 15.70 -3.37 -4.14
CA ASN A 58 15.26 -4.52 -3.34
C ASN A 58 13.90 -4.33 -2.68
N LEU A 59 13.17 -3.27 -3.06
CA LEU A 59 11.86 -2.94 -2.54
C LEU A 59 10.93 -2.50 -3.68
N LEU A 60 9.71 -3.02 -3.70
CA LEU A 60 8.61 -2.51 -4.53
C LEU A 60 7.39 -2.31 -3.65
N MET A 61 6.85 -1.10 -3.60
CA MET A 61 5.61 -0.79 -2.93
C MET A 61 4.48 -0.72 -3.94
N LEU A 62 3.37 -1.40 -3.68
CA LEU A 62 2.14 -1.28 -4.46
C LEU A 62 1.23 -0.28 -3.75
N TYR A 63 1.10 0.91 -4.30
CA TYR A 63 0.16 1.90 -3.80
C TYR A 63 -1.23 1.58 -4.31
N THR A 64 -2.11 1.24 -3.37
CA THR A 64 -3.50 0.91 -3.63
C THR A 64 -4.39 1.73 -2.71
N GLU A 65 -5.43 2.31 -3.25
CA GLU A 65 -6.50 2.92 -2.44
C GLU A 65 -7.52 1.84 -2.12
N GLU A 66 -8.37 1.50 -3.10
CA GLU A 66 -9.34 0.42 -2.97
C GLU A 66 -9.11 -0.72 -3.99
N THR A 67 -7.94 -0.79 -4.63
CA THR A 67 -7.70 -1.68 -5.76
C THR A 67 -7.13 -3.06 -5.37
N TYR A 68 -7.65 -3.62 -4.29
CA TYR A 68 -7.38 -5.00 -3.85
C TYR A 68 -8.64 -5.60 -3.20
N GLU A 69 -8.74 -6.91 -3.14
CA GLU A 69 -9.89 -7.58 -2.54
C GLU A 69 -9.85 -7.57 -1.03
N VAL A 70 -10.98 -7.24 -0.42
CA VAL A 70 -11.21 -7.32 1.03
C VAL A 70 -12.39 -8.26 1.25
N PRO A 71 -12.19 -9.41 1.91
CA PRO A 71 -13.27 -10.33 2.24
C PRO A 71 -14.35 -9.65 3.09
N GLY A 72 -15.61 -9.81 2.71
CA GLY A 72 -16.73 -9.14 3.40
C GLY A 72 -17.14 -7.81 2.77
N GLU A 73 -16.26 -7.16 1.99
CA GLU A 73 -16.51 -5.85 1.36
C GLU A 73 -16.64 -5.96 -0.17
N PRO A 74 -17.79 -6.42 -0.70
CA PRO A 74 -17.94 -6.70 -2.12
C PRO A 74 -17.84 -5.47 -3.01
N TYR A 75 -18.12 -4.28 -2.49
CA TYR A 75 -18.05 -3.03 -3.22
C TYR A 75 -16.68 -2.35 -3.16
N PHE A 76 -15.79 -2.80 -2.30
CA PHE A 76 -14.42 -2.26 -2.22
C PHE A 76 -13.66 -2.61 -3.49
N GLY A 77 -13.25 -1.59 -4.24
CA GLY A 77 -12.57 -1.75 -5.53
C GLY A 77 -13.42 -2.28 -6.69
N ILE A 78 -14.75 -2.34 -6.54
CA ILE A 78 -15.65 -2.76 -7.63
C ILE A 78 -15.49 -1.85 -8.85
N TYR A 79 -15.41 -2.44 -10.05
CA TYR A 79 -15.16 -1.77 -11.34
C TYR A 79 -13.82 -1.03 -11.44
N ARG A 80 -12.88 -1.30 -10.50
CA ARG A 80 -11.56 -0.66 -10.50
C ARG A 80 -10.43 -1.58 -10.98
N GLY A 81 -10.73 -2.83 -11.32
CA GLY A 81 -9.70 -3.81 -11.69
C GLY A 81 -8.83 -4.21 -10.49
N ARG A 82 -9.43 -4.30 -9.31
CA ARG A 82 -8.76 -4.70 -8.08
C ARG A 82 -8.06 -6.04 -8.20
N TYR A 83 -6.92 -6.16 -7.56
CA TYR A 83 -6.19 -7.43 -7.46
C TYR A 83 -6.92 -8.42 -6.56
N SER A 84 -6.99 -9.67 -6.98
CA SER A 84 -7.35 -10.77 -6.10
C SER A 84 -6.20 -11.12 -5.15
N ARG A 85 -6.51 -11.86 -4.10
CA ARG A 85 -5.52 -12.40 -3.16
C ARG A 85 -4.48 -13.26 -3.88
N GLU A 86 -4.93 -14.08 -4.82
CA GLU A 86 -4.08 -14.99 -5.61
C GLU A 86 -3.14 -14.20 -6.52
N GLU A 87 -3.62 -13.14 -7.17
CA GLU A 87 -2.78 -12.27 -8.01
C GLU A 87 -1.70 -11.55 -7.19
N ILE A 88 -2.03 -11.08 -5.98
CA ILE A 88 -1.04 -10.46 -5.10
C ILE A 88 0.02 -11.50 -4.67
N ARG A 89 -0.40 -12.70 -4.28
CA ARG A 89 0.54 -13.78 -3.91
C ARG A 89 1.44 -14.17 -5.07
N GLU A 90 0.89 -14.30 -6.26
CA GLU A 90 1.67 -14.58 -7.47
C GLU A 90 2.76 -13.52 -7.71
N MET A 91 2.44 -12.24 -7.55
CA MET A 91 3.41 -11.15 -7.67
C MET A 91 4.44 -11.16 -6.54
N ASP A 92 4.02 -11.46 -5.32
CA ASP A 92 4.89 -11.51 -4.14
C ASP A 92 5.89 -12.67 -4.22
N ASP A 93 5.42 -13.87 -4.53
CA ASP A 93 6.27 -15.04 -4.76
C ASP A 93 7.30 -14.78 -5.88
N TYR A 94 6.84 -14.12 -6.95
CA TYR A 94 7.73 -13.74 -8.05
C TYR A 94 8.79 -12.72 -7.63
N ALA A 95 8.43 -11.72 -6.82
CA ALA A 95 9.36 -10.72 -6.31
C ALA A 95 10.46 -11.34 -5.43
N GLN A 96 10.10 -12.34 -4.62
CA GLN A 96 11.05 -13.06 -3.77
C GLN A 96 12.15 -13.76 -4.56
N ILE A 97 11.86 -14.29 -5.77
CA ILE A 97 12.87 -14.90 -6.65
C ILE A 97 14.00 -13.91 -6.95
N PHE A 98 13.67 -12.62 -7.04
CA PHE A 98 14.62 -11.54 -7.35
C PHE A 98 15.20 -10.85 -6.10
N GLY A 99 14.83 -11.31 -4.90
CA GLY A 99 15.24 -10.65 -3.66
C GLY A 99 14.63 -9.28 -3.47
N ILE A 100 13.44 -9.03 -4.06
CA ILE A 100 12.65 -7.81 -3.91
C ILE A 100 11.53 -8.07 -2.90
N GLU A 101 11.48 -7.25 -1.86
CA GLU A 101 10.35 -7.24 -0.92
C GLU A 101 9.17 -6.50 -1.55
N LEU A 102 8.05 -7.17 -1.74
CA LEU A 102 6.80 -6.53 -2.17
C LEU A 102 6.04 -6.02 -0.96
N VAL A 103 5.80 -4.71 -0.87
CA VAL A 103 5.20 -4.07 0.31
C VAL A 103 3.87 -3.42 -0.06
N PRO A 104 2.78 -3.74 0.63
CA PRO A 104 1.51 -3.05 0.47
C PRO A 104 1.60 -1.61 0.96
N CYS A 105 1.04 -0.69 0.17
CA CYS A 105 0.86 0.72 0.54
C CYS A 105 -0.63 1.03 0.40
N ILE A 106 -1.36 0.89 1.49
CA ILE A 106 -2.81 1.06 1.56
C ILE A 106 -3.17 2.43 2.13
N GLN A 107 -4.45 2.73 2.17
CA GLN A 107 -4.98 3.95 2.78
C GLN A 107 -5.86 3.60 3.98
N THR A 108 -5.58 4.21 5.13
CA THR A 108 -6.32 3.96 6.37
C THR A 108 -6.99 5.22 6.95
N LEU A 109 -6.96 6.35 6.24
CA LEU A 109 -7.60 7.59 6.70
C LEU A 109 -8.24 8.39 5.56
N ALA A 110 -7.47 8.79 4.54
CA ALA A 110 -7.93 9.57 3.40
C ALA A 110 -7.77 8.80 2.09
N HIS A 111 -7.98 9.45 0.93
CA HIS A 111 -7.93 8.84 -0.41
C HIS A 111 -8.89 7.64 -0.61
N LEU A 112 -10.01 7.63 0.12
CA LEU A 112 -10.98 6.54 0.10
C LEU A 112 -12.30 6.91 -0.62
N ARG A 113 -12.34 7.99 -1.39
CA ARG A 113 -13.55 8.46 -2.10
C ARG A 113 -14.25 7.36 -2.89
N ASN A 114 -13.49 6.53 -3.59
CA ASN A 114 -14.04 5.45 -4.41
C ASN A 114 -14.63 4.30 -3.58
N ALA A 115 -14.09 4.05 -2.39
CA ALA A 115 -14.65 3.09 -1.44
C ALA A 115 -15.86 3.67 -0.68
N LEU A 116 -15.75 4.92 -0.22
CA LEU A 116 -16.75 5.56 0.66
C LEU A 116 -18.03 6.03 -0.07
N LYS A 117 -18.06 6.00 -1.40
CA LYS A 117 -19.30 6.27 -2.17
C LYS A 117 -20.33 5.14 -2.10
N TRP A 118 -19.90 3.94 -1.72
CA TRP A 118 -20.72 2.74 -1.60
C TRP A 118 -21.37 2.63 -0.21
N PRO A 119 -22.26 1.66 0.04
CA PRO A 119 -22.99 1.52 1.32
C PRO A 119 -22.09 1.52 2.55
N LEU A 120 -20.90 0.97 2.46
CA LEU A 120 -19.86 1.01 3.50
C LEU A 120 -19.63 2.43 4.04
N GLY A 121 -19.48 3.40 3.14
CA GLY A 121 -19.20 4.79 3.54
C GLY A 121 -20.30 5.47 4.35
N LYS A 122 -21.53 4.96 4.36
CA LYS A 122 -22.65 5.59 5.06
C LYS A 122 -22.38 5.80 6.55
N ASP A 123 -21.73 4.83 7.17
CA ASP A 123 -21.55 4.80 8.63
C ASP A 123 -20.14 5.20 9.10
N ILE A 124 -19.16 5.24 8.16
CA ILE A 124 -17.75 5.40 8.53
C ILE A 124 -17.06 6.64 7.95
N LYS A 125 -17.71 7.38 7.05
CA LYS A 125 -17.10 8.59 6.46
C LYS A 125 -17.30 9.83 7.32
N ASP A 126 -16.24 10.63 7.42
CA ASP A 126 -16.29 12.01 7.89
C ASP A 126 -16.64 12.95 6.74
N THR A 127 -15.87 12.89 5.66
CA THR A 127 -16.11 13.59 4.39
C THR A 127 -16.26 12.56 3.26
N GLU A 128 -16.36 13.00 2.01
CA GLU A 128 -16.45 12.09 0.86
C GLU A 128 -15.21 11.18 0.70
N ASP A 129 -14.08 11.56 1.31
CA ASP A 129 -12.77 11.00 1.08
C ASP A 129 -12.08 10.51 2.36
N ILE A 130 -12.58 10.92 3.54
CA ILE A 130 -11.91 10.75 4.82
C ILE A 130 -12.79 9.94 5.78
N LEU A 131 -12.16 9.00 6.51
CA LEU A 131 -12.81 8.22 7.56
C LEU A 131 -13.09 9.06 8.82
N MET A 132 -14.18 8.73 9.52
CA MET A 132 -14.61 9.43 10.74
C MET A 132 -13.88 8.89 11.95
N VAL A 133 -12.87 9.62 12.42
CA VAL A 133 -12.07 9.24 13.59
C VAL A 133 -12.94 9.07 14.84
N GLY A 134 -12.70 8.00 15.58
CA GLY A 134 -13.41 7.70 16.82
C GLY A 134 -14.61 6.78 16.69
N GLU A 135 -15.09 6.51 15.49
CA GLU A 135 -16.16 5.52 15.27
C GLU A 135 -15.59 4.10 15.25
N GLU A 136 -16.16 3.20 16.06
CA GLU A 136 -15.68 1.82 16.16
C GLU A 136 -15.70 1.09 14.80
N LYS A 137 -16.77 1.27 14.02
CA LYS A 137 -16.89 0.69 12.68
C LYS A 137 -15.75 1.07 11.73
N VAL A 138 -15.12 2.22 11.91
CA VAL A 138 -13.93 2.62 11.14
C VAL A 138 -12.77 1.68 11.45
N TYR A 139 -12.58 1.32 12.70
CA TYR A 139 -11.47 0.47 13.11
C TYR A 139 -11.74 -1.00 12.84
N ASP A 140 -12.98 -1.44 12.87
CA ASP A 140 -13.39 -2.76 12.36
C ASP A 140 -13.05 -2.89 10.88
N PHE A 141 -13.42 -1.89 10.08
CA PHE A 141 -13.08 -1.84 8.65
C PHE A 141 -11.56 -1.81 8.41
N ILE A 142 -10.80 -1.01 9.17
CA ILE A 142 -9.33 -0.98 9.05
C ILE A 142 -8.72 -2.33 9.43
N GLU A 143 -9.23 -3.03 10.43
CA GLU A 143 -8.79 -4.38 10.77
C GLU A 143 -9.03 -5.34 9.60
N GLU A 144 -10.18 -5.27 8.91
CA GLU A 144 -10.46 -6.06 7.70
C GLU A 144 -9.48 -5.78 6.57
N LEU A 145 -9.16 -4.49 6.31
CA LEU A 145 -8.13 -4.10 5.33
C LEU A 145 -6.77 -4.73 5.67
N LEU A 146 -6.35 -4.63 6.93
CA LEU A 146 -5.06 -5.14 7.39
C LEU A 146 -5.00 -6.68 7.37
N VAL A 147 -6.09 -7.36 7.69
CA VAL A 147 -6.20 -8.83 7.56
C VAL A 147 -6.07 -9.24 6.11
N ALA A 148 -6.78 -8.58 5.19
CA ALA A 148 -6.67 -8.86 3.75
C ALA A 148 -5.25 -8.72 3.23
N VAL A 149 -4.55 -7.67 3.66
CA VAL A 149 -3.14 -7.41 3.34
C VAL A 149 -2.22 -8.48 3.93
N LYS A 150 -2.35 -8.77 5.23
CA LYS A 150 -1.57 -9.80 5.92
C LYS A 150 -1.70 -11.16 5.25
N ASP A 151 -2.90 -11.48 4.78
CA ASP A 151 -3.19 -12.75 4.11
C ASP A 151 -2.69 -12.83 2.67
N SER A 152 -2.40 -11.70 2.05
CA SER A 152 -2.01 -11.61 0.64
C SER A 152 -0.50 -11.45 0.43
N PHE A 153 0.22 -10.82 1.35
CA PHE A 153 1.65 -10.54 1.25
C PHE A 153 2.46 -11.36 2.24
N SER A 154 3.69 -11.70 1.90
CA SER A 154 4.64 -12.39 2.79
C SER A 154 5.40 -11.43 3.72
N THR A 155 5.50 -10.16 3.34
CA THR A 155 6.16 -9.14 4.16
C THR A 155 5.40 -8.87 5.46
N ARG A 156 6.15 -8.44 6.49
CA ARG A 156 5.57 -7.94 7.75
C ARG A 156 5.50 -6.41 7.79
N ARG A 157 5.67 -5.76 6.65
CA ARG A 157 5.60 -4.30 6.52
C ARG A 157 4.35 -3.90 5.79
N VAL A 158 3.78 -2.79 6.22
CA VAL A 158 2.69 -2.12 5.53
C VAL A 158 2.88 -0.61 5.64
N HIS A 159 2.67 0.08 4.56
CA HIS A 159 2.52 1.53 4.57
C HIS A 159 1.03 1.84 4.74
N LEU A 160 0.69 2.53 5.84
CA LEU A 160 -0.69 2.68 6.30
C LEU A 160 -1.47 3.78 5.56
N GLY A 161 -0.79 4.74 4.95
CA GLY A 161 -1.41 5.84 4.20
C GLY A 161 -2.38 6.67 5.04
N MET A 162 -1.93 7.82 5.52
CA MET A 162 -2.75 8.77 6.29
C MET A 162 -2.52 10.21 5.81
N ASP A 163 -2.02 10.33 4.59
CA ASP A 163 -1.64 11.58 3.95
C ASP A 163 -2.87 12.36 3.43
N GLU A 164 -2.67 13.65 3.25
CA GLU A 164 -3.60 14.59 2.61
C GLU A 164 -5.02 14.67 3.23
N ALA A 165 -5.20 14.30 4.48
CA ALA A 165 -6.48 14.40 5.20
C ALA A 165 -6.81 15.86 5.62
N ALA A 166 -6.79 16.79 4.66
CA ALA A 166 -6.90 18.23 4.92
C ALA A 166 -8.23 18.65 5.59
N GLN A 167 -9.31 17.90 5.35
CA GLN A 167 -10.63 18.16 5.92
C GLN A 167 -10.96 17.25 7.10
N LEU A 168 -9.96 16.66 7.75
CA LEU A 168 -10.12 15.76 8.89
C LEU A 168 -10.88 16.43 10.03
N GLY A 169 -12.01 15.85 10.41
CA GLY A 169 -12.87 16.34 11.49
C GLY A 169 -13.79 17.51 11.10
N LEU A 170 -13.87 17.85 9.80
CA LEU A 170 -14.70 18.99 9.33
C LEU A 170 -16.01 18.57 8.64
N GLY A 171 -16.28 17.28 8.53
CA GLY A 171 -17.49 16.72 7.94
C GLY A 171 -18.53 16.27 8.98
N GLU A 172 -18.88 15.00 8.93
CA GLU A 172 -19.86 14.40 9.87
C GLU A 172 -19.33 14.40 11.31
N TYR A 173 -18.01 14.30 11.48
CA TYR A 173 -17.38 14.43 12.80
C TYR A 173 -17.73 15.77 13.46
N LEU A 174 -17.58 16.88 12.71
CA LEU A 174 -17.89 18.24 13.21
C LEU A 174 -19.34 18.35 13.66
N LYS A 175 -20.27 17.80 12.86
CA LYS A 175 -21.70 17.83 13.15
C LYS A 175 -22.05 17.06 14.43
N LYS A 176 -21.39 15.92 14.64
CA LYS A 176 -21.68 14.99 15.73
C LYS A 176 -20.97 15.37 17.04
N ASN A 177 -19.72 15.81 16.95
CA ASN A 177 -18.80 15.94 18.08
C ASN A 177 -18.35 17.38 18.36
N GLY A 178 -18.64 18.33 17.46
CA GLY A 178 -18.07 19.66 17.51
C GLY A 178 -16.66 19.72 16.97
N TYR A 179 -16.09 20.94 16.95
CA TYR A 179 -14.73 21.15 16.45
C TYR A 179 -13.67 20.52 17.33
N ARG A 180 -12.73 19.82 16.70
CA ARG A 180 -11.51 19.32 17.31
C ARG A 180 -10.34 19.51 16.35
N GLU A 181 -9.20 19.88 16.90
CA GLU A 181 -7.98 20.09 16.15
C GLU A 181 -7.54 18.82 15.38
N SER A 182 -7.27 18.95 14.09
CA SER A 182 -6.93 17.82 13.20
C SER A 182 -5.70 17.03 13.67
N ALA A 183 -4.69 17.71 14.25
CA ALA A 183 -3.51 17.04 14.79
C ALA A 183 -3.85 16.09 15.96
N LYS A 184 -4.83 16.45 16.78
CA LYS A 184 -5.30 15.58 17.88
C LYS A 184 -6.07 14.37 17.36
N LEU A 185 -6.89 14.57 16.32
CA LEU A 185 -7.60 13.48 15.63
C LEU A 185 -6.61 12.53 14.95
N MET A 186 -5.62 13.07 14.25
CA MET A 186 -4.57 12.28 13.60
C MET A 186 -3.81 11.43 14.64
N LYS A 187 -3.42 12.03 15.77
CA LYS A 187 -2.72 11.30 16.84
C LYS A 187 -3.56 10.16 17.42
N GLU A 188 -4.84 10.40 17.66
CA GLU A 188 -5.77 9.38 18.17
C GLU A 188 -5.95 8.25 17.15
N HIS A 189 -6.22 8.60 15.90
CA HIS A 189 -6.41 7.66 14.82
C HIS A 189 -5.17 6.77 14.62
N SER A 190 -4.00 7.39 14.46
CA SER A 190 -2.76 6.64 14.25
C SER A 190 -2.44 5.69 15.41
N ALA A 191 -2.67 6.11 16.65
CA ALA A 191 -2.46 5.24 17.82
C ALA A 191 -3.36 4.00 17.77
N ARG A 192 -4.63 4.15 17.38
CA ARG A 192 -5.56 3.02 17.25
C ARG A 192 -5.19 2.09 16.09
N VAL A 193 -4.83 2.63 14.93
CA VAL A 193 -4.39 1.83 13.77
C VAL A 193 -3.11 1.06 14.11
N PHE A 194 -2.14 1.67 14.79
CA PHE A 194 -0.94 0.97 15.25
C PHE A 194 -1.26 -0.15 16.25
N ALA A 195 -2.22 0.04 17.14
CA ALA A 195 -2.64 -1.02 18.06
C ALA A 195 -3.23 -2.22 17.31
N ILE A 196 -4.00 -1.99 16.23
CA ILE A 196 -4.50 -3.07 15.37
C ILE A 196 -3.33 -3.79 14.68
N CYS A 197 -2.37 -3.06 14.13
CA CYS A 197 -1.18 -3.65 13.51
C CYS A 197 -0.36 -4.52 14.48
N GLN A 198 -0.27 -4.11 15.77
CA GLN A 198 0.46 -4.87 16.79
C GLN A 198 -0.26 -6.16 17.21
N LYS A 199 -1.59 -6.17 17.12
CA LYS A 199 -2.43 -7.33 17.41
C LYS A 199 -2.36 -8.39 16.30
N LEU A 200 -2.18 -7.98 15.02
CA LEU A 200 -2.13 -8.83 13.84
C LEU A 200 -0.74 -9.41 13.56
#